data_bb21b268a205b21985773eb11a790bd9
#
_entry.id   bb21b268a205b21985773eb11a790bd9
#
_cell.length_a   1.000
_cell.length_b   1.000
_cell.length_c   1.000
_cell.angle_alpha   90.00
_cell.angle_beta   90.00
_cell.angle_gamma   90.00
#
_symmetry.space_group_name_H-M   'P 1'
#
loop_
_entity.id
_entity.type
_entity.pdbx_description
1 polymer ?
#
loop_
_entity_poly.entity_id
_entity_poly.type
_entity_poly.pdbx_seq_one_letter_code
_entity_poly.pdbx_strand_id
1 'polypeptide(L)'
;MLHTFSGQFRQRTKRAGLLTPDGVVGVIETGSVESSGDSSLLRQTLASLPEGTWELVCHPGYNDADLRAARTRLLDSREEERRLLTSAELRQFLEEQKIRVISYREFTENRPE
;
A
#
# COMPACT_ATOMS: atom_id res chain seq x y z
N MET A 1 -0.86 5.67 -8.64
CA MET A 1 0.15 5.36 -9.67
C MET A 1 0.84 4.05 -9.33
N LEU A 2 1.11 3.25 -10.33
CA LEU A 2 1.79 1.96 -10.20
C LEU A 2 3.29 2.15 -10.43
N HIS A 3 4.11 1.71 -9.47
CA HIS A 3 5.56 1.76 -9.59
C HIS A 3 6.15 0.35 -9.59
N THR A 4 7.06 0.09 -10.51
CA THR A 4 7.87 -1.11 -10.52
C THR A 4 9.33 -0.76 -10.24
N PHE A 5 10.04 -1.66 -9.61
CA PHE A 5 11.47 -1.47 -9.38
C PHE A 5 12.23 -1.52 -10.72
N SER A 6 13.30 -0.74 -10.83
CA SER A 6 14.15 -0.77 -12.02
C SER A 6 14.75 -2.15 -12.21
N GLY A 7 15.01 -2.53 -13.48
CA GLY A 7 15.61 -3.83 -13.80
C GLY A 7 16.96 -4.04 -13.13
N GLN A 8 17.78 -2.99 -13.04
CA GLN A 8 19.07 -3.05 -12.36
C GLN A 8 18.93 -3.31 -10.86
N PHE A 9 17.99 -2.63 -10.21
CA PHE A 9 17.70 -2.85 -8.79
C PHE A 9 17.26 -4.28 -8.53
N ARG A 10 16.34 -4.78 -9.34
CA ARG A 10 15.85 -6.17 -9.25
C ARG A 10 16.97 -7.19 -9.39
N GLN A 11 17.85 -6.99 -10.36
CA GLN A 11 19.00 -7.88 -10.55
C GLN A 11 19.93 -7.88 -9.33
N ARG A 12 20.22 -6.71 -8.77
CA ARG A 12 21.10 -6.59 -7.61
C ARG A 12 20.50 -7.27 -6.38
N THR A 13 19.23 -7.04 -6.11
CA THR A 13 18.54 -7.66 -4.97
C THR A 13 18.45 -9.17 -5.14
N LYS A 14 18.16 -9.65 -6.34
CA LYS A 14 18.13 -11.08 -6.64
C LYS A 14 19.50 -11.75 -6.43
N ARG A 15 20.57 -11.11 -6.92
CA ARG A 15 21.95 -11.62 -6.74
C ARG A 15 22.35 -11.64 -5.27
N ALA A 16 21.87 -10.69 -4.46
CA ALA A 16 22.13 -10.62 -3.03
C ALA A 16 21.22 -11.59 -2.23
N GLY A 17 20.35 -12.34 -2.87
CA GLY A 17 19.42 -13.25 -2.19
C GLY A 17 18.30 -12.54 -1.43
N LEU A 18 18.04 -11.27 -1.73
CA LEU A 18 17.01 -10.48 -1.09
C LEU A 18 15.66 -10.70 -1.80
N LEU A 19 14.62 -10.83 -0.99
CA LEU A 19 13.25 -10.94 -1.47
C LEU A 19 12.64 -9.55 -1.56
N THR A 20 12.07 -9.20 -2.72
CA THR A 20 11.39 -7.93 -2.94
C THR A 20 10.01 -8.17 -3.55
N PRO A 21 9.02 -7.31 -3.27
CA PRO A 21 7.73 -7.38 -3.98
C PRO A 21 7.91 -7.03 -5.46
N ASP A 22 6.89 -7.32 -6.25
CA ASP A 22 6.90 -7.04 -7.69
C ASP A 22 6.84 -5.54 -7.99
N GLY A 23 6.27 -4.77 -7.09
CA GLY A 23 6.23 -3.33 -7.20
C GLY A 23 5.54 -2.70 -6.00
N VAL A 24 5.31 -1.39 -6.08
CA VAL A 24 4.71 -0.60 -5.00
C VAL A 24 3.54 0.23 -5.52
N VAL A 25 2.57 0.45 -4.63
CA VAL A 25 1.43 1.34 -4.85
C VAL A 25 1.34 2.28 -3.65
N GLY A 26 1.20 3.57 -3.88
CA GLY A 26 0.98 4.54 -2.82
C GLY A 26 -0.51 4.91 -2.70
N VAL A 27 -1.05 4.94 -1.50
CA VAL A 27 -2.45 5.35 -1.28
C VAL A 27 -2.69 6.78 -1.76
N ILE A 28 -1.79 7.71 -1.43
CA ILE A 28 -1.87 9.11 -1.86
C ILE A 28 -1.88 9.21 -3.39
N GLU A 29 -1.05 8.42 -4.04
CA GLU A 29 -0.91 8.45 -5.50
C GLU A 29 -2.13 7.92 -6.25
N THR A 30 -3.00 7.17 -5.57
CA THR A 30 -4.28 6.72 -6.17
C THR A 30 -5.30 7.84 -6.28
N GLY A 31 -5.10 8.96 -5.57
CA GLY A 31 -6.07 10.05 -5.49
C GLY A 31 -7.21 9.80 -4.50
N SER A 32 -7.25 8.65 -3.84
CA SER A 32 -8.34 8.29 -2.92
C SER A 32 -8.47 9.25 -1.74
N VAL A 33 -7.35 9.77 -1.26
CA VAL A 33 -7.31 10.71 -0.13
C VAL A 33 -7.90 12.07 -0.52
N GLU A 34 -7.60 12.54 -1.73
CA GLU A 34 -8.11 13.81 -2.24
C GLU A 34 -9.62 13.77 -2.50
N SER A 35 -10.17 12.59 -2.69
CA SER A 35 -11.59 12.36 -2.96
C SER A 35 -12.42 12.15 -1.70
N SER A 36 -12.02 12.74 -0.58
CA SER A 36 -12.77 12.73 0.69
C SER A 36 -12.99 11.33 1.28
N GLY A 37 -12.00 10.45 1.16
CA GLY A 37 -12.05 9.11 1.72
C GLY A 37 -12.84 8.09 0.89
N ASP A 38 -13.18 8.42 -0.35
CA ASP A 38 -13.77 7.46 -1.28
C ASP A 38 -12.71 6.43 -1.70
N SER A 39 -13.01 5.15 -1.44
CA SER A 39 -12.10 4.06 -1.75
C SER A 39 -12.07 3.66 -3.24
N SER A 40 -12.92 4.27 -4.08
CA SER A 40 -13.10 3.81 -5.47
C SER A 40 -11.82 3.83 -6.29
N LEU A 41 -11.01 4.88 -6.18
CA LEU A 41 -9.74 5.00 -6.92
C LEU A 41 -8.71 3.98 -6.43
N LEU A 42 -8.62 3.76 -5.13
CA LEU A 42 -7.76 2.72 -4.57
C LEU A 42 -8.21 1.33 -5.04
N ARG A 43 -9.51 1.05 -5.00
CA ARG A 43 -10.06 -0.22 -5.47
C ARG A 43 -9.79 -0.45 -6.96
N GLN A 44 -9.95 0.56 -7.79
CA GLN A 44 -9.63 0.48 -9.23
C GLN A 44 -8.15 0.16 -9.45
N THR A 45 -7.27 0.83 -8.71
CA THR A 45 -5.83 0.58 -8.79
C THR A 45 -5.50 -0.85 -8.39
N LEU A 46 -6.01 -1.31 -7.26
CA LEU A 46 -5.76 -2.66 -6.77
C LEU A 46 -6.32 -3.74 -7.72
N ALA A 47 -7.49 -3.50 -8.30
CA ALA A 47 -8.09 -4.43 -9.27
C ALA A 47 -7.28 -4.53 -10.56
N SER A 48 -6.53 -3.50 -10.92
CA SER A 48 -5.71 -3.46 -12.14
C SER A 48 -4.32 -4.07 -11.97
N LEU A 49 -3.91 -4.41 -10.74
CA LEU A 49 -2.59 -4.98 -10.50
C LEU A 49 -2.46 -6.37 -11.12
N PRO A 50 -1.34 -6.64 -11.81
CA PRO A 50 -1.02 -8.00 -12.21
C PRO A 50 -0.91 -8.95 -11.01
N GLU A 51 -1.05 -10.23 -11.24
CA GLU A 51 -0.77 -11.23 -10.20
C GLU A 51 0.64 -11.05 -9.65
N GLY A 52 0.78 -11.25 -8.35
CA GLY A 52 2.07 -11.10 -7.68
C GLY A 52 1.89 -10.55 -6.28
N THR A 53 3.01 -10.10 -5.73
CA THR A 53 3.07 -9.47 -4.41
C THR A 53 3.42 -8.00 -4.56
N TRP A 54 2.57 -7.15 -4.02
CA TRP A 54 2.68 -5.70 -4.15
C TRP A 54 2.74 -5.05 -2.78
N GLU A 55 3.62 -4.07 -2.63
CA GLU A 55 3.70 -3.28 -1.40
C GLU A 55 2.75 -2.09 -1.50
N LEU A 56 1.89 -1.93 -0.50
CA LEU A 56 1.04 -0.74 -0.38
C LEU A 56 1.69 0.22 0.61
N VAL A 57 2.12 1.37 0.11
CA VAL A 57 2.70 2.45 0.94
C VAL A 57 1.57 3.36 1.42
N CYS A 58 1.48 3.54 2.73
CA CYS A 58 0.44 4.34 3.36
C CYS A 58 0.97 5.05 4.59
N HIS A 59 0.26 6.08 5.01
CA HIS A 59 0.62 6.91 6.16
C HIS A 59 -0.60 7.12 7.08
N PRO A 60 -1.25 6.05 7.55
CA PRO A 60 -2.43 6.20 8.41
C PRO A 60 -2.04 6.72 9.79
N GLY A 61 -2.93 7.50 10.40
CA GLY A 61 -2.71 8.02 11.74
C GLY A 61 -3.80 8.98 12.17
N TYR A 62 -3.69 9.44 13.40
CA TYR A 62 -4.57 10.47 13.96
C TYR A 62 -3.92 11.83 13.81
N ASN A 63 -4.71 12.83 13.41
CA ASN A 63 -4.26 14.23 13.38
C ASN A 63 -4.48 14.87 14.77
N ASP A 64 -3.63 14.49 15.71
CA ASP A 64 -3.63 14.96 17.08
C ASP A 64 -2.56 16.03 17.33
N ALA A 65 -2.44 16.49 18.57
CA ALA A 65 -1.49 17.51 18.94
C ALA A 65 -0.04 17.08 18.69
N ASP A 66 0.29 15.84 18.93
CA ASP A 66 1.64 15.29 18.72
C ASP A 66 2.01 15.32 17.23
N LEU A 67 1.09 14.90 16.37
CA LEU A 67 1.30 14.95 14.93
C LEU A 67 1.46 16.39 14.45
N ARG A 68 0.61 17.30 14.91
CA ARG A 68 0.69 18.73 14.53
C ARG A 68 1.98 19.41 14.99
N ALA A 69 2.59 18.89 16.07
CA ALA A 69 3.89 19.37 16.54
C ALA A 69 5.05 18.83 15.70
N ALA A 70 4.84 17.74 14.98
CA ALA A 70 5.85 17.18 14.08
C ALA A 70 5.98 18.02 12.80
N ARG A 71 7.18 18.04 12.21
CA ARG A 71 7.43 18.78 10.97
C ARG A 71 7.02 17.92 9.76
N THR A 72 5.72 17.75 9.55
CA THR A 72 5.17 17.02 8.41
C THR A 72 4.04 17.79 7.76
N ARG A 73 3.90 17.63 6.44
CA ARG A 73 2.75 18.16 5.68
C ARG A 73 1.57 17.20 5.67
N LEU A 74 1.80 15.94 6.04
CA LEU A 74 0.75 14.93 6.06
C LEU A 74 0.03 14.97 7.40
N LEU A 75 -1.06 15.72 7.47
CA LEU A 75 -1.90 15.89 8.68
C LEU A 75 -3.26 15.22 8.47
N ASP A 76 -4.21 15.94 7.86
CA ASP A 76 -5.57 15.42 7.64
C ASP A 76 -5.58 14.17 6.75
N SER A 77 -4.67 14.08 5.80
CA SER A 77 -4.53 12.91 4.94
C SER A 77 -4.28 11.61 5.71
N ARG A 78 -3.62 11.67 6.87
CA ARG A 78 -3.37 10.50 7.70
C ARG A 78 -4.66 9.91 8.28
N GLU A 79 -5.57 10.75 8.71
CA GLU A 79 -6.88 10.30 9.19
C GLU A 79 -7.73 9.72 8.07
N GLU A 80 -7.70 10.35 6.90
CA GLU A 80 -8.41 9.85 5.72
C GLU A 80 -7.88 8.47 5.31
N GLU A 81 -6.56 8.30 5.27
CA GLU A 81 -5.96 7.00 5.01
C GLU A 81 -6.34 5.96 6.07
N ARG A 82 -6.35 6.35 7.34
CA ARG A 82 -6.76 5.45 8.43
C ARG A 82 -8.20 4.98 8.24
N ARG A 83 -9.12 5.90 7.95
CA ARG A 83 -10.54 5.57 7.72
C ARG A 83 -10.69 4.65 6.52
N LEU A 84 -9.99 4.97 5.43
CA LEU A 84 -10.02 4.19 4.20
C LEU A 84 -9.51 2.76 4.43
N LEU A 85 -8.34 2.63 5.05
CA LEU A 85 -7.68 1.34 5.26
C LEU A 85 -8.36 0.46 6.31
N THR A 86 -9.17 1.04 7.20
CA THR A 86 -9.92 0.30 8.21
C THR A 86 -11.40 0.10 7.84
N SER A 87 -11.82 0.53 6.65
CA SER A 87 -13.21 0.45 6.24
C SER A 87 -13.65 -0.99 5.94
N ALA A 88 -14.88 -1.29 6.28
CA ALA A 88 -15.49 -2.58 5.94
C ALA A 88 -15.63 -2.75 4.43
N GLU A 89 -15.84 -1.66 3.71
CA GLU A 89 -15.95 -1.64 2.25
C GLU A 89 -14.67 -2.12 1.58
N LEU A 90 -13.51 -1.61 2.02
CA LEU A 90 -12.22 -2.05 1.47
C LEU A 90 -11.95 -3.51 1.82
N ARG A 91 -12.25 -3.92 3.03
CA ARG A 91 -12.07 -5.32 3.45
C ARG A 91 -12.88 -6.27 2.55
N GLN A 92 -14.16 -5.96 2.35
CA GLN A 92 -15.03 -6.77 1.49
C GLN A 92 -14.48 -6.83 0.06
N PHE A 93 -14.04 -5.70 -0.49
CA PHE A 93 -13.45 -5.65 -1.82
C PHE A 93 -12.23 -6.56 -1.94
N LEU A 94 -11.32 -6.52 -0.96
CA LEU A 94 -10.12 -7.36 -0.96
C LEU A 94 -10.49 -8.86 -0.96
N GLU A 95 -11.49 -9.24 -0.18
CA GLU A 95 -12.01 -10.61 -0.13
C GLU A 95 -12.59 -11.04 -1.49
N GLU A 96 -13.41 -10.20 -2.09
CA GLU A 96 -14.03 -10.46 -3.39
C GLU A 96 -12.99 -10.60 -4.51
N GLN A 97 -11.94 -9.81 -4.47
CA GLN A 97 -10.85 -9.84 -5.45
C GLN A 97 -9.80 -10.92 -5.14
N LYS A 98 -9.96 -11.65 -4.05
CA LYS A 98 -8.98 -12.65 -3.57
C LYS A 98 -7.58 -12.07 -3.36
N ILE A 99 -7.54 -10.83 -2.86
CA ILE A 99 -6.31 -10.15 -2.49
C ILE A 99 -6.04 -10.44 -1.02
N ARG A 100 -4.94 -11.12 -0.73
CA ARG A 100 -4.53 -11.43 0.63
C ARG A 100 -3.59 -10.35 1.14
N VAL A 101 -3.92 -9.76 2.29
CA VAL A 101 -3.04 -8.83 2.98
C VAL A 101 -2.07 -9.62 3.84
N ILE A 102 -0.78 -9.39 3.64
CA ILE A 102 0.29 -10.08 4.36
C ILE A 102 1.29 -9.09 4.94
N SER A 103 2.03 -9.53 5.94
CA SER A 103 3.19 -8.81 6.46
C SER A 103 4.47 -9.26 5.74
N TYR A 104 5.56 -8.52 5.90
CA TYR A 104 6.85 -8.97 5.39
C TYR A 104 7.32 -10.28 6.04
N ARG A 105 6.91 -10.55 7.27
CA ARG A 105 7.20 -11.84 7.91
C ARG A 105 6.58 -12.99 7.12
N GLU A 106 5.29 -12.90 6.83
CA GLU A 106 4.60 -13.91 6.03
C GLU A 106 5.18 -14.04 4.62
N PHE A 107 5.59 -12.90 4.04
CA PHE A 107 6.22 -12.88 2.73
C PHE A 107 7.52 -13.67 2.70
N THR A 108 8.35 -13.54 3.75
CA THR A 108 9.62 -14.28 3.85
C THR A 108 9.44 -15.75 4.21
N GLU A 109 8.45 -16.09 5.05
CA GLU A 109 8.14 -17.47 5.43
C GLU A 109 7.62 -18.32 4.27
N ASN A 110 6.91 -17.69 3.33
CA ASN A 110 6.36 -18.36 2.14
C ASN A 110 7.31 -18.30 0.94
N ARG A 111 8.58 -18.02 1.16
CA ARG A 111 9.58 -17.98 0.10
C ARG A 111 9.68 -19.36 -0.56
N PRO A 112 9.50 -19.46 -1.90
CA PRO A 112 9.77 -20.71 -2.60
C PRO A 112 11.27 -21.07 -2.46
N GLU A 113 11.53 -22.30 -2.10
CA GLU A 113 12.90 -22.83 -1.99
C GLU A 113 13.63 -22.82 -3.35
#